data_a3d6a5ce29c9ea71bed5332232c8334e
#
_entry.id   a3d6a5ce29c9ea71bed5332232c8334e
#
_cell.length_a   1.000
_cell.length_b   1.000
_cell.length_c   1.000
_cell.angle_alpha   90.00
_cell.angle_beta   90.00
_cell.angle_gamma   90.00
#
_symmetry.space_group_name_H-M   'P 1'
#
loop_
_entity.id
_entity.type
_entity.pdbx_description
1 polymer ?
#
loop_
_entity_poly.entity_id
_entity_poly.type
_entity_poly.pdbx_seq_one_letter_code
_entity_poly.pdbx_strand_id
1 'polypeptide(L)'
;MAEDPRNPVTVPSGRPTLIAPGHTFGSVTDKISSIVLTRRTPLFWFVPFLIASGLLMVFLTAVAYLLVRGVGIWGIKVPVMWGWAITNFVWWIGIGHAGTLISAILLLLRQSWRNSINRFAEAMTLFAVACAGMFPLLHLGRPWLFYWFFPYPNSMNIQPQFRSPLIWDVFAVSTYATVSALFWFVGLIPDLATLRDRARNRWARATYGILAMGWRGAASHWQKYETASLLLAGLATPLVLSVHTVVSFDFTIAIVPGWHSTIFPPYFVAGAIYSGFAMVLVLAIPLRAMYGLEDLITMRHLDNMAKVMLATGEIVAYSYVFEAFIAWYSGNPFEMFAMWNRMTGPYAPTYWLLIFCNLVFPQLLWWKKIRTNIVWLFVMSLDVLLGMWLERYVIIVVSLSRDYVPSAWGYYWPTIWDVATYVGTIGLFFFLFFLFIRSMPMISIFEVRTLLPQAEVTEGVEK
;
A
#
# COMPACT_ATOMS: atom_id res chain seq x y z
N MET A 1 10.39 14.54 39.04
CA MET A 1 11.35 14.17 37.97
C MET A 1 10.54 13.77 36.77
N ALA A 2 10.49 14.58 35.73
CA ALA A 2 9.84 14.22 34.49
C ALA A 2 10.73 13.20 33.76
N GLU A 3 10.23 11.97 33.58
CA GLU A 3 10.94 10.93 32.84
C GLU A 3 11.16 11.38 31.40
N ASP A 4 12.40 11.28 30.93
CA ASP A 4 12.77 11.61 29.55
C ASP A 4 12.09 10.64 28.59
N PRO A 5 11.16 11.08 27.71
CA PRO A 5 10.44 10.20 26.80
C PRO A 5 11.35 9.47 25.77
N ARG A 6 12.65 9.77 25.78
CA ARG A 6 13.67 9.14 24.94
C ARG A 6 14.32 7.93 25.58
N ASN A 7 14.06 7.67 26.88
CA ASN A 7 14.62 6.52 27.60
C ASN A 7 13.50 5.48 27.80
N PRO A 8 13.51 4.34 27.10
CA PRO A 8 12.47 3.33 27.26
C PRO A 8 12.56 2.74 28.67
N VAL A 9 11.45 2.82 29.43
CA VAL A 9 11.33 2.10 30.70
C VAL A 9 11.47 0.61 30.39
N THR A 10 12.49 -0.03 30.97
CA THR A 10 12.69 -1.46 30.84
C THR A 10 11.71 -2.18 31.77
N VAL A 11 10.92 -3.09 31.23
CA VAL A 11 10.15 -4.07 32.01
C VAL A 11 11.12 -5.03 32.72
N PRO A 12 10.75 -5.65 33.84
CA PRO A 12 11.59 -6.61 34.54
C PRO A 12 12.22 -7.73 33.69
N SER A 13 11.62 -8.02 32.51
CA SER A 13 12.17 -8.96 31.51
C SER A 13 13.34 -8.42 30.69
N GLY A 14 13.82 -7.20 30.94
CA GLY A 14 14.93 -6.58 30.19
C GLY A 14 14.60 -6.17 28.76
N ARG A 15 13.37 -6.36 28.28
CA ARG A 15 12.95 -5.93 26.94
C ARG A 15 12.37 -4.51 26.97
N PRO A 16 12.83 -3.62 26.09
CA PRO A 16 12.27 -2.27 26.02
C PRO A 16 10.79 -2.31 25.58
N THR A 17 9.93 -1.57 26.28
CA THR A 17 8.50 -1.47 25.95
C THR A 17 8.30 -0.88 24.56
N LEU A 18 7.32 -1.42 23.82
CA LEU A 18 6.95 -0.94 22.49
C LEU A 18 5.98 0.24 22.56
N ILE A 19 5.11 0.23 23.56
CA ILE A 19 4.14 1.30 23.86
C ILE A 19 4.58 2.04 25.12
N ALA A 20 4.09 3.26 25.29
CA ALA A 20 4.42 4.04 26.49
C ALA A 20 3.91 3.34 27.76
N PRO A 21 4.63 3.47 28.89
CA PRO A 21 4.22 2.90 30.16
C PRO A 21 2.94 3.54 30.70
N GLY A 22 2.29 2.89 31.67
CA GLY A 22 1.08 3.41 32.36
C GLY A 22 -0.24 3.01 31.73
N HIS A 23 -0.25 2.28 30.62
CA HIS A 23 -1.48 1.73 30.06
C HIS A 23 -1.95 0.48 30.75
N THR A 24 -3.29 0.33 30.85
CA THR A 24 -4.00 -0.86 31.29
C THR A 24 -4.86 -1.42 30.14
N PHE A 25 -5.38 -2.63 30.27
CA PHE A 25 -6.33 -3.18 29.28
C PHE A 25 -7.54 -2.25 29.07
N GLY A 26 -8.02 -1.62 30.13
CA GLY A 26 -9.11 -0.65 30.06
C GLY A 26 -8.74 0.60 29.30
N SER A 27 -7.62 1.25 29.66
CA SER A 27 -7.19 2.51 29.03
C SER A 27 -6.93 2.38 27.54
N VAL A 28 -6.28 1.28 27.07
CA VAL A 28 -6.08 1.00 25.64
C VAL A 28 -7.43 0.85 24.94
N THR A 29 -8.34 0.07 25.53
CA THR A 29 -9.68 -0.14 24.96
C THR A 29 -10.47 1.16 24.87
N ASP A 30 -10.46 1.98 25.95
CA ASP A 30 -11.14 3.27 26.00
C ASP A 30 -10.59 4.23 24.96
N LYS A 31 -9.28 4.33 24.86
CA LYS A 31 -8.63 5.23 23.93
C LYS A 31 -8.97 4.91 22.47
N ILE A 32 -8.84 3.67 22.05
CA ILE A 32 -9.10 3.28 20.67
C ILE A 32 -10.60 3.29 20.34
N SER A 33 -11.45 2.72 21.21
CA SER A 33 -12.90 2.67 20.95
C SER A 33 -13.57 4.06 20.99
N SER A 34 -13.06 5.00 21.77
CA SER A 34 -13.61 6.37 21.84
C SER A 34 -13.48 7.11 20.51
N ILE A 35 -12.47 6.84 19.69
CA ILE A 35 -12.28 7.44 18.35
C ILE A 35 -13.49 7.13 17.47
N VAL A 36 -13.92 5.87 17.47
CA VAL A 36 -15.06 5.39 16.66
C VAL A 36 -16.41 5.79 17.28
N LEU A 37 -16.54 5.64 18.60
CA LEU A 37 -17.82 5.80 19.30
C LEU A 37 -18.14 7.25 19.72
N THR A 38 -17.25 8.22 19.45
CA THR A 38 -17.52 9.64 19.72
C THR A 38 -18.73 10.13 18.94
N ARG A 39 -19.59 10.93 19.58
CA ARG A 39 -20.77 11.51 18.91
C ARG A 39 -20.43 12.72 18.04
N ARG A 40 -19.43 13.49 18.44
CA ARG A 40 -19.01 14.69 17.70
C ARG A 40 -17.87 14.35 16.78
N THR A 41 -18.03 14.65 15.51
CA THR A 41 -16.96 14.52 14.51
C THR A 41 -15.98 15.68 14.69
N PRO A 42 -14.71 15.43 14.98
CA PRO A 42 -13.75 16.51 15.18
C PRO A 42 -13.44 17.21 13.85
N LEU A 43 -13.13 18.52 13.94
CA LEU A 43 -12.88 19.35 12.75
C LEU A 43 -11.67 18.85 11.95
N PHE A 44 -10.65 18.35 12.63
CA PHE A 44 -9.46 17.81 12.00
C PHE A 44 -9.71 16.52 11.17
N TRP A 45 -10.83 15.83 11.40
CA TRP A 45 -11.29 14.74 10.54
C TRP A 45 -12.19 15.27 9.43
N PHE A 46 -13.08 16.21 9.75
CA PHE A 46 -14.12 16.68 8.82
C PHE A 46 -13.55 17.42 7.63
N VAL A 47 -12.56 18.32 7.85
CA VAL A 47 -11.95 19.10 6.78
C VAL A 47 -11.22 18.23 5.75
N PRO A 48 -10.29 17.33 6.13
CA PRO A 48 -9.65 16.43 5.17
C PRO A 48 -10.65 15.50 4.46
N PHE A 49 -11.70 15.07 5.16
CA PHE A 49 -12.76 14.26 4.56
C PHE A 49 -13.53 15.02 3.47
N LEU A 50 -13.84 16.30 3.69
CA LEU A 50 -14.46 17.15 2.66
C LEU A 50 -13.55 17.36 1.47
N ILE A 51 -12.25 17.58 1.68
CA ILE A 51 -11.27 17.69 0.60
C ILE A 51 -11.23 16.39 -0.19
N ALA A 52 -11.12 15.25 0.47
CA ALA A 52 -11.13 13.94 -0.18
C ALA A 52 -12.44 13.70 -0.97
N SER A 53 -13.59 14.13 -0.41
CA SER A 53 -14.89 14.05 -1.09
C SER A 53 -14.93 14.93 -2.35
N GLY A 54 -14.37 16.14 -2.29
CA GLY A 54 -14.25 17.03 -3.46
C GLY A 54 -13.39 16.42 -4.56
N LEU A 55 -12.23 15.82 -4.20
CA LEU A 55 -11.37 15.12 -5.14
C LEU A 55 -12.03 13.84 -5.71
N LEU A 56 -12.82 13.14 -4.90
CA LEU A 56 -13.64 12.02 -5.38
C LEU A 56 -14.67 12.49 -6.43
N MET A 57 -15.28 13.65 -6.24
CA MET A 57 -16.20 14.22 -7.25
C MET A 57 -15.46 14.56 -8.55
N VAL A 58 -14.21 15.03 -8.48
CA VAL A 58 -13.36 15.22 -9.67
C VAL A 58 -13.13 13.88 -10.39
N PHE A 59 -12.85 12.80 -9.65
CA PHE A 59 -12.74 11.45 -10.21
C PHE A 59 -14.01 11.00 -10.92
N LEU A 60 -15.16 11.11 -10.25
CA LEU A 60 -16.44 10.70 -10.81
C LEU A 60 -16.78 11.49 -12.07
N THR A 61 -16.46 12.78 -12.10
CA THR A 61 -16.64 13.63 -13.28
C THR A 61 -15.73 13.20 -14.43
N ALA A 62 -14.45 12.90 -14.14
CA ALA A 62 -13.51 12.43 -15.15
C ALA A 62 -13.95 11.08 -15.74
N VAL A 63 -14.41 10.14 -14.87
CA VAL A 63 -14.93 8.84 -15.30
C VAL A 63 -16.20 9.01 -16.13
N ALA A 64 -17.16 9.83 -15.70
CA ALA A 64 -18.38 10.08 -16.47
C ALA A 64 -18.06 10.64 -17.86
N TYR A 65 -17.14 11.59 -17.95
CA TYR A 65 -16.70 12.15 -19.23
C TYR A 65 -15.99 11.12 -20.11
N LEU A 66 -15.14 10.27 -19.50
CA LEU A 66 -14.48 9.16 -20.20
C LEU A 66 -15.50 8.16 -20.79
N LEU A 67 -16.56 7.81 -20.04
CA LEU A 67 -17.59 6.89 -20.52
C LEU A 67 -18.36 7.43 -21.74
N VAL A 68 -18.53 8.76 -21.81
CA VAL A 68 -19.21 9.43 -22.92
C VAL A 68 -18.29 9.60 -24.13
N ARG A 69 -17.03 10.01 -23.90
CA ARG A 69 -16.10 10.41 -24.98
C ARG A 69 -15.08 9.33 -25.34
N GLY A 70 -14.92 8.30 -24.50
CA GLY A 70 -13.92 7.25 -24.65
C GLY A 70 -12.53 7.67 -24.16
N VAL A 71 -11.58 6.73 -24.21
CA VAL A 71 -10.19 6.92 -23.71
C VAL A 71 -9.40 7.99 -24.46
N GLY A 72 -9.86 8.46 -25.60
CA GLY A 72 -9.23 9.55 -26.34
C GLY A 72 -9.18 10.89 -25.61
N ILE A 73 -9.86 11.04 -24.47
CA ILE A 73 -9.72 12.21 -23.58
C ILE A 73 -8.38 12.25 -22.86
N TRP A 74 -7.74 11.09 -22.69
CA TRP A 74 -6.39 10.98 -22.15
C TRP A 74 -5.36 11.28 -23.23
N GLY A 75 -4.14 11.65 -22.83
CA GLY A 75 -3.05 11.94 -23.75
C GLY A 75 -2.48 10.73 -24.49
N ILE A 76 -3.13 9.56 -24.38
CA ILE A 76 -2.68 8.32 -24.99
C ILE A 76 -2.77 8.36 -26.51
N LYS A 77 -1.73 7.90 -27.18
CA LYS A 77 -1.63 7.74 -28.63
C LYS A 77 -0.47 6.79 -28.96
N VAL A 78 -0.43 6.26 -30.16
CA VAL A 78 0.69 5.44 -30.63
C VAL A 78 1.98 6.27 -30.59
N PRO A 79 3.11 5.76 -30.02
CA PRO A 79 3.28 4.41 -29.46
C PRO A 79 2.90 4.29 -27.97
N VAL A 80 2.64 5.39 -27.26
CA VAL A 80 2.42 5.40 -25.81
C VAL A 80 0.93 5.23 -25.50
N MET A 81 0.44 4.00 -25.64
CA MET A 81 -0.98 3.68 -25.40
C MET A 81 -1.32 3.46 -23.92
N TRP A 82 -0.35 3.12 -23.09
CA TRP A 82 -0.60 2.84 -21.66
C TRP A 82 -0.61 4.11 -20.80
N GLY A 83 0.22 5.10 -21.09
CA GLY A 83 0.22 6.43 -20.47
C GLY A 83 0.14 6.42 -18.95
N TRP A 84 -0.49 7.45 -18.39
CA TRP A 84 -0.68 7.59 -16.95
C TRP A 84 -1.62 6.55 -16.35
N ALA A 85 -2.59 6.05 -17.10
CA ALA A 85 -3.55 5.10 -16.56
C ALA A 85 -2.87 3.85 -16.01
N ILE A 86 -1.98 3.22 -16.77
CA ILE A 86 -1.25 2.03 -16.34
C ILE A 86 -0.11 2.39 -15.38
N THR A 87 0.53 3.54 -15.52
CA THR A 87 1.48 4.07 -14.53
C THR A 87 0.82 4.13 -13.13
N ASN A 88 -0.37 4.68 -13.04
CA ASN A 88 -1.11 4.80 -11.79
C ASN A 88 -1.60 3.44 -11.27
N PHE A 89 -2.01 2.52 -12.14
CA PHE A 89 -2.35 1.15 -11.77
C PHE A 89 -1.19 0.49 -11.03
N VAL A 90 0.00 0.47 -11.65
CA VAL A 90 1.18 -0.18 -11.09
C VAL A 90 1.64 0.50 -9.79
N TRP A 91 1.51 1.82 -9.70
CA TRP A 91 1.83 2.57 -8.49
C TRP A 91 0.88 2.24 -7.33
N TRP A 92 -0.43 2.25 -7.55
CA TRP A 92 -1.42 1.92 -6.53
C TRP A 92 -1.31 0.48 -6.05
N ILE A 93 -1.13 -0.48 -6.96
CA ILE A 93 -0.97 -1.88 -6.55
C ILE A 93 0.30 -2.08 -5.73
N GLY A 94 1.38 -1.34 -6.04
CA GLY A 94 2.61 -1.32 -5.23
C GLY A 94 2.38 -0.84 -3.81
N ILE A 95 1.67 0.27 -3.62
CA ILE A 95 1.33 0.81 -2.29
C ILE A 95 0.57 -0.23 -1.45
N GLY A 96 -0.35 -0.99 -2.06
CA GLY A 96 -1.13 -1.98 -1.36
C GLY A 96 -0.33 -3.09 -0.69
N HIS A 97 0.87 -3.39 -1.16
CA HIS A 97 1.65 -4.55 -0.70
C HIS A 97 2.11 -4.49 0.76
N ALA A 98 2.47 -3.30 1.27
CA ALA A 98 3.05 -3.19 2.61
C ALA A 98 2.06 -3.54 3.72
N GLY A 99 0.78 -3.27 3.55
CA GLY A 99 -0.19 -3.58 4.59
C GLY A 99 -0.32 -5.08 4.84
N THR A 100 -0.43 -5.88 3.77
CA THR A 100 -0.47 -7.33 3.89
C THR A 100 0.89 -7.90 4.36
N LEU A 101 2.01 -7.30 3.93
CA LEU A 101 3.34 -7.69 4.42
C LEU A 101 3.47 -7.44 5.92
N ILE A 102 3.07 -6.27 6.42
CA ILE A 102 3.09 -5.93 7.84
C ILE A 102 2.25 -6.93 8.63
N SER A 103 1.07 -7.25 8.14
CA SER A 103 0.16 -8.14 8.86
C SER A 103 0.58 -9.60 8.77
N ALA A 104 0.96 -10.10 7.60
CA ALA A 104 1.27 -11.50 7.38
C ALA A 104 2.72 -11.85 7.73
N ILE A 105 3.70 -11.24 7.06
CA ILE A 105 5.11 -11.61 7.24
C ILE A 105 5.60 -11.28 8.65
N LEU A 106 5.27 -10.09 9.17
CA LEU A 106 5.68 -9.73 10.53
C LEU A 106 4.96 -10.56 11.59
N LEU A 107 3.74 -11.07 11.31
CA LEU A 107 3.08 -12.04 12.18
C LEU A 107 3.85 -13.36 12.21
N LEU A 108 4.19 -13.92 11.06
CA LEU A 108 4.95 -15.17 10.97
C LEU A 108 6.35 -15.05 11.61
N LEU A 109 6.97 -13.87 11.47
CA LEU A 109 8.24 -13.54 12.12
C LEU A 109 8.10 -13.15 13.60
N ARG A 110 6.88 -13.22 14.17
CA ARG A 110 6.57 -12.88 15.56
C ARG A 110 7.04 -11.48 15.97
N GLN A 111 6.94 -10.49 15.07
CA GLN A 111 7.33 -9.12 15.31
C GLN A 111 6.20 -8.35 16.00
N SER A 112 6.31 -8.11 17.28
CA SER A 112 5.27 -7.48 18.09
C SER A 112 5.03 -5.98 17.78
N TRP A 113 6.01 -5.27 17.20
CA TRP A 113 5.83 -3.87 16.82
C TRP A 113 4.78 -3.65 15.72
N ARG A 114 4.39 -4.70 14.97
CA ARG A 114 3.30 -4.62 14.00
C ARG A 114 1.93 -4.31 14.65
N ASN A 115 1.72 -4.70 15.90
CA ASN A 115 0.40 -4.69 16.57
C ASN A 115 -0.25 -3.30 16.63
N SER A 116 0.55 -2.23 16.64
CA SER A 116 0.05 -0.85 16.65
C SER A 116 -0.23 -0.27 15.26
N ILE A 117 0.27 -0.91 14.19
CA ILE A 117 0.19 -0.35 12.83
C ILE A 117 -0.52 -1.24 11.82
N ASN A 118 -0.68 -2.53 12.09
CA ASN A 118 -1.21 -3.51 11.12
C ASN A 118 -2.61 -3.15 10.63
N ARG A 119 -3.52 -2.73 11.50
CA ARG A 119 -4.93 -2.56 11.16
C ARG A 119 -5.18 -1.47 10.11
N PHE A 120 -4.59 -0.29 10.28
CA PHE A 120 -4.74 0.75 9.26
C PHE A 120 -3.90 0.48 8.02
N ALA A 121 -2.79 -0.27 8.14
CA ALA A 121 -2.00 -0.72 7.00
C ALA A 121 -2.77 -1.75 6.14
N GLU A 122 -3.49 -2.70 6.76
CA GLU A 122 -4.40 -3.62 6.06
C GLU A 122 -5.52 -2.88 5.32
N ALA A 123 -6.14 -1.91 5.99
CA ALA A 123 -7.17 -1.07 5.36
C ALA A 123 -6.62 -0.27 4.18
N MET A 124 -5.41 0.29 4.32
CA MET A 124 -4.67 0.97 3.24
C MET A 124 -4.52 0.05 2.02
N THR A 125 -4.16 -1.22 2.23
CA THR A 125 -4.06 -2.22 1.16
C THR A 125 -5.35 -2.31 0.36
N LEU A 126 -6.49 -2.49 1.02
CA LEU A 126 -7.78 -2.66 0.35
C LEU A 126 -8.17 -1.42 -0.45
N PHE A 127 -7.92 -0.24 0.09
CA PHE A 127 -8.24 1.02 -0.59
C PHE A 127 -7.31 1.29 -1.76
N ALA A 128 -6.02 0.96 -1.63
CA ALA A 128 -5.06 1.05 -2.72
C ALA A 128 -5.38 0.07 -3.86
N VAL A 129 -5.76 -1.18 -3.53
CA VAL A 129 -6.19 -2.18 -4.53
C VAL A 129 -7.50 -1.77 -5.21
N ALA A 130 -8.44 -1.16 -4.48
CA ALA A 130 -9.65 -0.61 -5.08
C ALA A 130 -9.32 0.51 -6.08
N CYS A 131 -8.42 1.43 -5.74
CA CYS A 131 -7.94 2.46 -6.66
C CYS A 131 -7.21 1.84 -7.87
N ALA A 132 -6.32 0.86 -7.64
CA ALA A 132 -5.61 0.18 -8.71
C ALA A 132 -6.56 -0.48 -9.70
N GLY A 133 -7.51 -1.28 -9.21
CA GLY A 133 -8.45 -2.02 -10.05
C GLY A 133 -9.34 -1.17 -10.95
N MET A 134 -9.51 0.12 -10.64
CA MET A 134 -10.25 1.04 -11.51
C MET A 134 -9.53 1.30 -12.84
N PHE A 135 -8.20 1.39 -12.85
CA PHE A 135 -7.46 1.79 -14.06
C PHE A 135 -7.53 0.80 -15.21
N PRO A 136 -7.33 -0.53 -15.04
CA PRO A 136 -7.53 -1.49 -16.13
C PRO A 136 -8.95 -1.45 -16.70
N LEU A 137 -9.96 -1.34 -15.82
CA LEU A 137 -11.36 -1.26 -16.24
C LEU A 137 -11.63 0.00 -17.07
N LEU A 138 -11.15 1.16 -16.64
CA LEU A 138 -11.32 2.42 -17.35
C LEU A 138 -10.52 2.46 -18.65
N HIS A 139 -9.33 1.83 -18.66
CA HIS A 139 -8.46 1.78 -19.83
C HIS A 139 -9.03 0.98 -21.00
N LEU A 140 -9.99 0.07 -20.75
CA LEU A 140 -10.79 -0.55 -21.81
C LEU A 140 -11.57 0.45 -22.64
N GLY A 141 -11.82 1.66 -22.13
CA GLY A 141 -12.68 2.68 -22.77
C GLY A 141 -14.17 2.33 -22.75
N ARG A 142 -14.50 1.06 -22.60
CA ARG A 142 -15.85 0.51 -22.44
C ARG A 142 -15.84 -0.46 -21.26
N PRO A 143 -15.90 0.04 -20.02
CA PRO A 143 -15.74 -0.81 -18.82
C PRO A 143 -16.73 -1.98 -18.72
N TRP A 144 -17.91 -1.89 -19.33
CA TRP A 144 -18.88 -2.98 -19.36
C TRP A 144 -18.41 -4.21 -20.15
N LEU A 145 -17.31 -4.11 -20.90
CA LEU A 145 -16.67 -5.23 -21.59
C LEU A 145 -15.64 -5.95 -20.72
N PHE A 146 -15.56 -5.64 -19.42
CA PHE A 146 -14.57 -6.22 -18.48
C PHE A 146 -14.60 -7.75 -18.42
N TYR A 147 -15.76 -8.36 -18.71
CA TYR A 147 -15.89 -9.81 -18.76
C TYR A 147 -14.96 -10.49 -19.79
N TRP A 148 -14.42 -9.75 -20.73
CA TRP A 148 -13.42 -10.24 -21.67
C TRP A 148 -12.09 -10.61 -21.02
N PHE A 149 -11.85 -10.12 -19.81
CA PHE A 149 -10.69 -10.53 -19.02
C PHE A 149 -10.83 -11.93 -18.41
N PHE A 150 -12.02 -12.49 -18.39
CA PHE A 150 -12.27 -13.81 -17.82
C PHE A 150 -12.52 -14.85 -18.92
N PRO A 151 -12.12 -16.12 -18.69
CA PRO A 151 -12.52 -17.21 -19.58
C PRO A 151 -14.03 -17.35 -19.59
N TYR A 152 -14.65 -17.24 -20.75
CA TYR A 152 -16.08 -17.47 -20.94
C TYR A 152 -16.37 -18.14 -22.27
N PRO A 153 -17.41 -18.98 -22.38
CA PRO A 153 -17.86 -19.56 -23.64
C PRO A 153 -18.39 -18.46 -24.59
N ASN A 154 -17.99 -18.51 -25.85
CA ASN A 154 -18.51 -17.63 -26.87
C ASN A 154 -18.72 -18.36 -28.19
N SER A 155 -19.58 -17.79 -29.06
CA SER A 155 -19.96 -18.41 -30.34
C SER A 155 -18.84 -18.49 -31.37
N MET A 156 -17.79 -17.69 -31.20
CA MET A 156 -16.60 -17.65 -32.07
C MET A 156 -15.50 -18.59 -31.60
N ASN A 157 -15.68 -19.30 -30.51
CA ASN A 157 -14.67 -20.15 -29.87
C ASN A 157 -13.36 -19.40 -29.55
N ILE A 158 -13.47 -18.08 -29.37
CA ILE A 158 -12.34 -17.22 -28.98
C ILE A 158 -12.33 -17.17 -27.47
N GLN A 159 -11.22 -17.60 -26.89
CA GLN A 159 -11.01 -17.53 -25.44
C GLN A 159 -9.93 -16.50 -25.11
N PRO A 160 -9.93 -15.92 -23.89
CA PRO A 160 -8.84 -15.09 -23.42
C PRO A 160 -7.50 -15.79 -23.63
N GLN A 161 -6.50 -15.01 -24.05
CA GLN A 161 -5.17 -15.53 -24.32
C GLN A 161 -4.41 -15.75 -23.00
N PHE A 162 -4.43 -17.00 -22.47
CA PHE A 162 -3.74 -17.35 -21.23
C PHE A 162 -2.21 -17.18 -21.25
N ARG A 163 -1.61 -16.94 -22.41
CA ARG A 163 -0.19 -16.57 -22.50
C ARG A 163 0.07 -15.10 -22.21
N SER A 164 -0.97 -14.26 -22.12
CA SER A 164 -0.83 -12.85 -21.79
C SER A 164 -0.73 -12.65 -20.28
N PRO A 165 0.29 -11.91 -19.78
CA PRO A 165 0.39 -11.57 -18.36
C PRO A 165 -0.77 -10.70 -17.88
N LEU A 166 -1.38 -9.90 -18.75
CA LEU A 166 -2.56 -9.09 -18.41
C LEU A 166 -3.74 -9.94 -17.89
N ILE A 167 -3.87 -11.19 -18.36
CA ILE A 167 -4.87 -12.12 -17.82
C ILE A 167 -4.43 -12.67 -16.46
N TRP A 168 -3.14 -12.91 -16.27
CA TRP A 168 -2.61 -13.37 -14.99
C TRP A 168 -2.82 -12.33 -13.90
N ASP A 169 -2.71 -11.04 -14.25
CA ASP A 169 -2.99 -9.93 -13.34
C ASP A 169 -4.42 -9.95 -12.79
N VAL A 170 -5.40 -10.28 -13.62
CA VAL A 170 -6.79 -10.36 -13.18
C VAL A 170 -6.94 -11.39 -12.07
N PHE A 171 -6.34 -12.57 -12.21
CA PHE A 171 -6.37 -13.63 -11.20
C PHE A 171 -5.52 -13.25 -9.98
N ALA A 172 -4.32 -12.72 -10.19
CA ALA A 172 -3.42 -12.34 -9.12
C ALA A 172 -4.02 -11.22 -8.24
N VAL A 173 -4.47 -10.13 -8.86
CA VAL A 173 -5.03 -8.97 -8.14
C VAL A 173 -6.35 -9.32 -7.45
N SER A 174 -7.25 -10.07 -8.10
CA SER A 174 -8.52 -10.47 -7.47
C SER A 174 -8.32 -11.46 -6.32
N THR A 175 -7.41 -12.42 -6.44
CA THR A 175 -7.04 -13.33 -5.34
C THR A 175 -6.42 -12.55 -4.19
N TYR A 176 -5.51 -11.62 -4.50
CA TYR A 176 -4.88 -10.76 -3.49
C TYR A 176 -5.89 -9.89 -2.76
N ALA A 177 -6.80 -9.24 -3.48
CA ALA A 177 -7.87 -8.44 -2.90
C ALA A 177 -8.74 -9.27 -1.96
N THR A 178 -9.12 -10.49 -2.39
CA THR A 178 -9.96 -11.40 -1.61
C THR A 178 -9.26 -11.85 -0.33
N VAL A 179 -8.02 -12.33 -0.42
CA VAL A 179 -7.26 -12.81 0.75
C VAL A 179 -6.97 -11.65 1.72
N SER A 180 -6.61 -10.48 1.21
CA SER A 180 -6.38 -9.29 2.04
C SER A 180 -7.65 -8.84 2.74
N ALA A 181 -8.80 -8.86 2.07
CA ALA A 181 -10.09 -8.53 2.67
C ALA A 181 -10.49 -9.52 3.77
N LEU A 182 -10.30 -10.82 3.53
CA LEU A 182 -10.55 -11.86 4.53
C LEU A 182 -9.62 -11.70 5.74
N PHE A 183 -8.35 -11.46 5.53
CA PHE A 183 -7.38 -11.28 6.60
C PHE A 183 -7.71 -10.07 7.47
N TRP A 184 -7.97 -8.92 6.83
CA TRP A 184 -8.42 -7.72 7.51
C TRP A 184 -9.70 -7.91 8.29
N PHE A 185 -10.72 -8.55 7.67
CA PHE A 185 -12.01 -8.76 8.32
C PHE A 185 -11.93 -9.72 9.51
N VAL A 186 -11.23 -10.85 9.37
CA VAL A 186 -10.99 -11.80 10.47
C VAL A 186 -10.32 -11.09 11.64
N GLY A 187 -9.31 -10.27 11.36
CA GLY A 187 -8.65 -9.48 12.37
C GLY A 187 -9.55 -8.46 13.08
N LEU A 188 -10.57 -7.92 12.40
CA LEU A 188 -11.51 -6.96 12.98
C LEU A 188 -12.54 -7.59 13.92
N ILE A 189 -12.87 -8.86 13.78
CA ILE A 189 -13.99 -9.52 14.51
C ILE A 189 -13.94 -9.28 16.03
N PRO A 190 -12.82 -9.50 16.75
CA PRO A 190 -12.75 -9.25 18.20
C PRO A 190 -12.96 -7.78 18.58
N ASP A 191 -12.41 -6.88 17.75
CA ASP A 191 -12.51 -5.45 17.99
C ASP A 191 -13.92 -4.92 17.72
N LEU A 192 -14.60 -5.43 16.67
CA LEU A 192 -16.02 -5.13 16.39
C LEU A 192 -16.94 -5.61 17.51
N ALA A 193 -16.65 -6.77 18.11
CA ALA A 193 -17.38 -7.23 19.30
C ALA A 193 -17.19 -6.27 20.49
N THR A 194 -15.98 -5.75 20.68
CA THR A 194 -15.70 -4.73 21.70
C THR A 194 -16.49 -3.45 21.44
N LEU A 195 -16.57 -2.98 20.19
CA LEU A 195 -17.39 -1.83 19.81
C LEU A 195 -18.88 -2.09 20.01
N ARG A 196 -19.38 -3.29 19.66
CA ARG A 196 -20.77 -3.71 19.95
C ARG A 196 -21.13 -3.55 21.42
N ASP A 197 -20.27 -4.06 22.30
CA ASP A 197 -20.53 -4.08 23.75
C ASP A 197 -20.48 -2.67 24.37
N ARG A 198 -19.74 -1.74 23.75
CA ARG A 198 -19.58 -0.35 24.16
C ARG A 198 -20.54 0.64 23.48
N ALA A 199 -21.15 0.23 22.36
CA ALA A 199 -22.04 1.11 21.60
C ALA A 199 -23.32 1.45 22.37
N ARG A 200 -23.57 2.77 22.57
CA ARG A 200 -24.80 3.28 23.22
C ARG A 200 -25.97 3.30 22.23
N ASN A 201 -25.73 3.54 20.95
CA ASN A 201 -26.75 3.57 19.92
C ASN A 201 -27.15 2.13 19.54
N ARG A 202 -28.45 1.85 19.52
CA ARG A 202 -29.00 0.53 19.17
C ARG A 202 -28.62 0.10 17.75
N TRP A 203 -28.62 1.02 16.80
CA TRP A 203 -28.25 0.71 15.41
C TRP A 203 -26.75 0.38 15.27
N ALA A 204 -25.88 1.17 15.90
CA ALA A 204 -24.44 0.86 15.94
C ALA A 204 -24.18 -0.49 16.61
N ARG A 205 -24.88 -0.79 17.74
CA ARG A 205 -24.78 -2.09 18.42
C ARG A 205 -25.22 -3.24 17.53
N ALA A 206 -26.32 -3.10 16.79
CA ALA A 206 -26.80 -4.10 15.86
C ALA A 206 -25.81 -4.33 14.70
N THR A 207 -25.33 -3.25 14.08
CA THR A 207 -24.37 -3.31 12.99
C THR A 207 -23.05 -3.99 13.41
N TYR A 208 -22.46 -3.55 14.51
CA TYR A 208 -21.24 -4.19 15.03
C TYR A 208 -21.50 -5.62 15.49
N GLY A 209 -22.72 -5.91 15.99
CA GLY A 209 -23.14 -7.26 16.37
C GLY A 209 -23.17 -8.23 15.19
N ILE A 210 -23.72 -7.80 14.05
CA ILE A 210 -23.72 -8.58 12.81
C ILE A 210 -22.29 -8.78 12.29
N LEU A 211 -21.51 -7.69 12.21
CA LEU A 211 -20.13 -7.74 11.72
C LEU A 211 -19.19 -8.54 12.63
N ALA A 212 -19.46 -8.61 13.93
CA ALA A 212 -18.71 -9.45 14.88
C ALA A 212 -19.02 -10.94 14.77
N MET A 213 -19.95 -11.36 13.90
CA MET A 213 -20.25 -12.77 13.57
C MET A 213 -20.45 -13.65 14.82
N GLY A 214 -21.12 -13.13 15.87
CA GLY A 214 -21.40 -13.88 17.09
C GLY A 214 -20.20 -14.04 18.04
N TRP A 215 -19.12 -13.28 17.85
CA TRP A 215 -17.97 -13.32 18.75
C TRP A 215 -18.32 -12.99 20.20
N ARG A 216 -17.92 -13.86 21.13
CA ARG A 216 -18.18 -13.75 22.59
C ARG A 216 -16.91 -13.81 23.42
N GLY A 217 -15.73 -13.94 22.83
CA GLY A 217 -14.46 -14.03 23.54
C GLY A 217 -14.22 -15.36 24.26
N ALA A 218 -14.96 -16.42 23.92
CA ALA A 218 -14.72 -17.76 24.48
C ALA A 218 -13.32 -18.30 24.03
N ALA A 219 -12.72 -19.16 24.84
CA ALA A 219 -11.41 -19.76 24.53
C ALA A 219 -11.39 -20.44 23.14
N SER A 220 -12.49 -21.14 22.79
CA SER A 220 -12.62 -21.76 21.48
C SER A 220 -12.67 -20.76 20.31
N HIS A 221 -13.18 -19.54 20.54
CA HIS A 221 -13.16 -18.47 19.54
C HIS A 221 -11.72 -17.97 19.31
N TRP A 222 -10.96 -17.78 20.40
CA TRP A 222 -9.57 -17.36 20.31
C TRP A 222 -8.70 -18.39 19.60
N GLN A 223 -8.86 -19.67 19.94
CA GLN A 223 -8.11 -20.76 19.27
C GLN A 223 -8.40 -20.79 17.75
N LYS A 224 -9.68 -20.68 17.36
CA LYS A 224 -10.06 -20.62 15.94
C LYS A 224 -9.52 -19.38 15.25
N TYR A 225 -9.55 -18.23 15.94
CA TYR A 225 -9.02 -16.97 15.44
C TYR A 225 -7.51 -17.07 15.18
N GLU A 226 -6.72 -17.58 16.13
CA GLU A 226 -5.28 -17.75 15.98
C GLU A 226 -4.95 -18.68 14.82
N THR A 227 -5.64 -19.82 14.74
CA THR A 227 -5.48 -20.75 13.63
C THR A 227 -5.80 -20.11 12.29
N ALA A 228 -6.94 -19.43 12.18
CA ALA A 228 -7.35 -18.75 10.94
C ALA A 228 -6.37 -17.64 10.55
N SER A 229 -5.91 -16.85 11.51
CA SER A 229 -4.94 -15.78 11.28
C SER A 229 -3.59 -16.30 10.79
N LEU A 230 -3.08 -17.39 11.37
CA LEU A 230 -1.84 -18.03 10.95
C LEU A 230 -1.96 -18.67 9.55
N LEU A 231 -3.08 -19.33 9.25
CA LEU A 231 -3.32 -19.89 7.91
C LEU A 231 -3.42 -18.78 6.85
N LEU A 232 -4.17 -17.71 7.14
CA LEU A 232 -4.27 -16.57 6.24
C LEU A 232 -2.93 -15.85 6.07
N ALA A 233 -2.13 -15.71 7.12
CA ALA A 233 -0.79 -15.15 7.02
C ALA A 233 0.14 -16.02 6.16
N GLY A 234 0.07 -17.36 6.36
CA GLY A 234 0.82 -18.33 5.55
C GLY A 234 0.42 -18.28 4.07
N LEU A 235 -0.85 -18.08 3.76
CA LEU A 235 -1.34 -17.92 2.39
C LEU A 235 -0.99 -16.53 1.80
N ALA A 236 -1.17 -15.49 2.58
CA ALA A 236 -0.94 -14.11 2.13
C ALA A 236 0.54 -13.81 1.82
N THR A 237 1.46 -14.42 2.55
CA THR A 237 2.91 -14.17 2.39
C THR A 237 3.41 -14.48 0.97
N PRO A 238 3.29 -15.72 0.43
CA PRO A 238 3.70 -15.99 -0.95
C PRO A 238 2.84 -15.21 -1.96
N LEU A 239 1.56 -14.97 -1.64
CA LEU A 239 0.68 -14.23 -2.52
C LEU A 239 1.12 -12.77 -2.72
N VAL A 240 1.54 -12.09 -1.67
CA VAL A 240 2.09 -10.72 -1.75
C VAL A 240 3.29 -10.67 -2.70
N LEU A 241 4.21 -11.63 -2.57
CA LEU A 241 5.40 -11.71 -3.44
C LEU A 241 5.01 -12.03 -4.89
N SER A 242 4.09 -12.98 -5.09
CA SER A 242 3.71 -13.44 -6.43
C SER A 242 2.91 -12.41 -7.21
N VAL A 243 2.01 -11.65 -6.57
CA VAL A 243 1.20 -10.64 -7.28
C VAL A 243 2.08 -9.59 -7.95
N HIS A 244 3.05 -9.05 -7.23
CA HIS A 244 3.92 -8.01 -7.83
C HIS A 244 4.93 -8.60 -8.82
N THR A 245 5.30 -9.87 -8.64
CA THR A 245 6.04 -10.63 -9.65
C THR A 245 5.22 -10.76 -10.94
N VAL A 246 3.93 -11.11 -10.85
CA VAL A 246 3.03 -11.23 -12.00
C VAL A 246 2.87 -9.89 -12.71
N VAL A 247 2.60 -8.80 -11.97
CA VAL A 247 2.55 -7.43 -12.54
C VAL A 247 3.86 -7.07 -13.26
N SER A 248 5.02 -7.53 -12.78
CA SER A 248 6.30 -7.30 -13.47
C SER A 248 6.39 -8.03 -14.81
N PHE A 249 5.67 -9.15 -14.97
CA PHE A 249 5.66 -9.91 -16.21
C PHE A 249 4.95 -9.19 -17.36
N ASP A 250 4.11 -8.20 -17.09
CA ASP A 250 3.59 -7.30 -18.13
C ASP A 250 4.70 -6.62 -18.93
N PHE A 251 5.86 -6.48 -18.32
CA PHE A 251 7.05 -5.85 -18.90
C PHE A 251 8.08 -6.89 -19.32
N THR A 252 8.46 -7.80 -18.43
CA THR A 252 9.65 -8.66 -18.63
C THR A 252 9.48 -9.70 -19.72
N ILE A 253 8.28 -10.13 -20.04
CA ILE A 253 8.02 -11.06 -21.16
C ILE A 253 7.69 -10.35 -22.46
N ALA A 254 7.61 -9.01 -22.43
CA ALA A 254 7.41 -8.20 -23.64
C ALA A 254 8.73 -8.00 -24.38
N ILE A 255 8.64 -7.68 -25.66
CA ILE A 255 9.79 -7.46 -26.54
C ILE A 255 10.29 -6.01 -26.51
N VAL A 256 9.65 -5.10 -25.81
CA VAL A 256 9.98 -3.67 -25.80
C VAL A 256 11.36 -3.46 -25.16
N PRO A 257 12.27 -2.66 -25.79
CA PRO A 257 13.57 -2.37 -25.21
C PRO A 257 13.43 -1.65 -23.86
N GLY A 258 14.24 -2.07 -22.88
CA GLY A 258 14.18 -1.56 -21.51
C GLY A 258 13.07 -2.19 -20.66
N TRP A 259 12.27 -3.11 -21.20
CA TRP A 259 11.34 -3.93 -20.44
C TRP A 259 11.84 -5.35 -20.20
N HIS A 260 12.55 -5.90 -21.18
CA HIS A 260 13.05 -7.27 -21.18
C HIS A 260 14.22 -7.46 -20.21
N SER A 261 13.94 -7.47 -18.91
CA SER A 261 14.95 -7.59 -17.86
C SER A 261 14.54 -8.58 -16.77
N THR A 262 15.43 -9.54 -16.48
CA THR A 262 15.21 -10.57 -15.45
C THR A 262 15.20 -10.03 -14.02
N ILE A 263 15.70 -8.81 -13.79
CA ILE A 263 15.72 -8.18 -12.47
C ILE A 263 14.33 -7.62 -12.07
N PHE A 264 13.40 -7.42 -13.02
CA PHE A 264 12.12 -6.78 -12.75
C PHE A 264 11.30 -7.49 -11.67
N PRO A 265 11.09 -8.82 -11.66
CA PRO A 265 10.31 -9.46 -10.62
C PRO A 265 10.76 -9.15 -9.18
N PRO A 266 12.00 -9.40 -8.76
CA PRO A 266 12.45 -9.05 -7.41
C PRO A 266 12.50 -7.54 -7.18
N TYR A 267 12.84 -6.76 -8.18
CA TYR A 267 12.87 -5.31 -8.14
C TYR A 267 11.48 -4.69 -7.90
N PHE A 268 10.45 -5.16 -8.62
CA PHE A 268 9.08 -4.70 -8.43
C PHE A 268 8.55 -5.02 -7.04
N VAL A 269 8.87 -6.21 -6.51
CA VAL A 269 8.49 -6.60 -5.14
C VAL A 269 9.17 -5.69 -4.13
N ALA A 270 10.48 -5.44 -4.24
CA ALA A 270 11.21 -4.56 -3.34
C ALA A 270 10.66 -3.13 -3.39
N GLY A 271 10.39 -2.60 -4.59
CA GLY A 271 9.81 -1.27 -4.80
C GLY A 271 8.39 -1.15 -4.23
N ALA A 272 7.59 -2.21 -4.31
CA ALA A 272 6.28 -2.24 -3.69
C ALA A 272 6.34 -2.18 -2.16
N ILE A 273 7.26 -2.91 -1.54
CA ILE A 273 7.48 -2.85 -0.10
C ILE A 273 7.98 -1.45 0.30
N TYR A 274 8.94 -0.91 -0.44
CA TYR A 274 9.51 0.40 -0.24
C TYR A 274 8.46 1.52 -0.27
N SER A 275 7.68 1.61 -1.36
CA SER A 275 6.60 2.60 -1.49
C SER A 275 5.47 2.38 -0.49
N GLY A 276 5.15 1.13 -0.18
CA GLY A 276 4.09 0.82 0.76
C GLY A 276 4.44 1.22 2.20
N PHE A 277 5.69 1.00 2.68
CA PHE A 277 6.12 1.52 3.98
C PHE A 277 6.17 3.04 4.00
N ALA A 278 6.55 3.69 2.91
CA ALA A 278 6.46 5.14 2.78
C ALA A 278 5.01 5.62 2.96
N MET A 279 4.03 4.98 2.32
CA MET A 279 2.62 5.34 2.49
C MET A 279 2.13 5.08 3.92
N VAL A 280 2.53 3.96 4.55
CA VAL A 280 2.18 3.71 5.96
C VAL A 280 2.71 4.83 6.86
N LEU A 281 3.93 5.34 6.63
CA LEU A 281 4.48 6.48 7.37
C LEU A 281 3.72 7.78 7.09
N VAL A 282 3.34 8.05 5.85
CA VAL A 282 2.51 9.21 5.46
C VAL A 282 1.16 9.20 6.17
N LEU A 283 0.59 8.01 6.40
CA LEU A 283 -0.66 7.87 7.16
C LEU A 283 -0.42 7.90 8.68
N ALA A 284 0.56 7.15 9.18
CA ALA A 284 0.81 6.99 10.61
C ALA A 284 1.20 8.30 11.30
N ILE A 285 2.05 9.12 10.66
CA ILE A 285 2.56 10.35 11.27
C ILE A 285 1.43 11.37 11.55
N PRO A 286 0.57 11.74 10.59
CA PRO A 286 -0.56 12.62 10.87
C PRO A 286 -1.58 12.00 11.82
N LEU A 287 -1.94 10.71 11.66
CA LEU A 287 -2.89 10.04 12.53
C LEU A 287 -2.44 10.04 13.99
N ARG A 288 -1.17 9.73 14.21
CA ARG A 288 -0.54 9.77 15.52
C ARG A 288 -0.72 11.12 16.20
N ALA A 289 -0.47 12.23 15.48
CA ALA A 289 -0.61 13.58 16.00
C ALA A 289 -2.08 13.99 16.17
N MET A 290 -2.93 13.69 15.19
CA MET A 290 -4.34 14.11 15.20
C MET A 290 -5.17 13.46 16.31
N TYR A 291 -4.86 12.20 16.64
CA TYR A 291 -5.61 11.43 17.65
C TYR A 291 -4.85 11.24 18.97
N GLY A 292 -3.68 11.87 19.13
CA GLY A 292 -2.86 11.78 20.34
C GLY A 292 -2.45 10.32 20.62
N LEU A 293 -1.95 9.62 19.60
CA LEU A 293 -1.58 8.19 19.64
C LEU A 293 -0.07 7.97 19.77
N GLU A 294 0.66 8.98 20.23
CA GLU A 294 2.13 8.94 20.40
C GLU A 294 2.60 7.85 21.36
N ASP A 295 1.74 7.50 22.30
CA ASP A 295 1.97 6.46 23.28
C ASP A 295 1.77 5.03 22.74
N LEU A 296 0.90 4.86 21.73
CA LEU A 296 0.64 3.57 21.08
C LEU A 296 1.48 3.37 19.81
N ILE A 297 1.70 4.45 19.02
CA ILE A 297 2.57 4.47 17.85
C ILE A 297 3.82 5.27 18.19
N THR A 298 4.76 4.66 18.86
CA THR A 298 5.98 5.33 19.36
C THR A 298 7.00 5.57 18.25
N MET A 299 8.04 6.37 18.53
CA MET A 299 9.17 6.57 17.60
C MET A 299 9.86 5.27 17.21
N ARG A 300 9.80 4.23 18.04
CA ARG A 300 10.35 2.91 17.71
C ARG A 300 9.64 2.26 16.53
N HIS A 301 8.31 2.42 16.44
CA HIS A 301 7.54 1.94 15.27
C HIS A 301 7.99 2.67 14.00
N LEU A 302 8.10 4.01 14.07
CA LEU A 302 8.51 4.81 12.92
C LEU A 302 9.95 4.51 12.47
N ASP A 303 10.90 4.35 13.42
CA ASP A 303 12.29 3.98 13.12
C ASP A 303 12.39 2.57 12.51
N ASN A 304 11.59 1.60 12.99
CA ASN A 304 11.55 0.27 12.40
C ASN A 304 11.00 0.28 10.96
N MET A 305 9.92 1.03 10.70
CA MET A 305 9.40 1.21 9.34
C MET A 305 10.43 1.87 8.43
N ALA A 306 11.12 2.90 8.91
CA ALA A 306 12.18 3.58 8.16
C ALA A 306 13.37 2.66 7.83
N LYS A 307 13.72 1.73 8.72
CA LYS A 307 14.76 0.72 8.45
C LYS A 307 14.34 -0.28 7.38
N VAL A 308 13.09 -0.74 7.39
CA VAL A 308 12.57 -1.61 6.32
C VAL A 308 12.55 -0.85 5.00
N MET A 309 12.09 0.42 5.02
CA MET A 309 12.10 1.28 3.84
C MET A 309 13.52 1.47 3.30
N LEU A 310 14.51 1.72 4.17
CA LEU A 310 15.92 1.81 3.76
C LEU A 310 16.41 0.51 3.12
N ALA A 311 16.19 -0.63 3.78
CA ALA A 311 16.67 -1.92 3.27
C ALA A 311 16.08 -2.28 1.90
N THR A 312 14.78 -2.03 1.70
CA THR A 312 14.13 -2.28 0.40
C THR A 312 14.50 -1.22 -0.64
N GLY A 313 14.74 0.02 -0.23
CA GLY A 313 15.28 1.07 -1.08
C GLY A 313 16.67 0.75 -1.64
N GLU A 314 17.55 0.11 -0.84
CA GLU A 314 18.86 -0.36 -1.33
C GLU A 314 18.73 -1.45 -2.39
N ILE A 315 17.73 -2.33 -2.28
CA ILE A 315 17.46 -3.33 -3.33
C ILE A 315 16.97 -2.64 -4.61
N VAL A 316 16.15 -1.60 -4.50
CA VAL A 316 15.70 -0.79 -5.64
C VAL A 316 16.90 -0.07 -6.28
N ALA A 317 17.75 0.56 -5.48
CA ALA A 317 18.96 1.24 -5.96
C ALA A 317 19.92 0.28 -6.68
N TYR A 318 20.15 -0.90 -6.10
CA TYR A 318 20.91 -1.98 -6.75
C TYR A 318 20.30 -2.35 -8.12
N SER A 319 18.99 -2.44 -8.20
CA SER A 319 18.31 -2.84 -9.43
C SER A 319 18.49 -1.82 -10.55
N TYR A 320 18.51 -0.51 -10.25
CA TYR A 320 18.81 0.52 -11.25
C TYR A 320 20.23 0.41 -11.81
N VAL A 321 21.22 0.16 -10.94
CA VAL A 321 22.60 -0.06 -11.35
C VAL A 321 22.70 -1.34 -12.19
N PHE A 322 22.02 -2.40 -11.77
CA PHE A 322 22.01 -3.67 -12.49
C PHE A 322 21.34 -3.55 -13.86
N GLU A 323 20.23 -2.82 -13.97
CA GLU A 323 19.55 -2.57 -15.25
C GLU A 323 20.49 -1.85 -16.24
N ALA A 324 21.18 -0.80 -15.80
CA ALA A 324 22.16 -0.09 -16.61
C ALA A 324 23.35 -0.98 -17.02
N PHE A 325 23.84 -1.79 -16.06
CA PHE A 325 24.92 -2.74 -16.32
C PHE A 325 24.53 -3.79 -17.36
N ILE A 326 23.35 -4.40 -17.25
CA ILE A 326 22.90 -5.43 -18.20
C ILE A 326 22.65 -4.82 -19.58
N ALA A 327 22.09 -3.62 -19.67
CA ALA A 327 21.91 -2.93 -20.94
C ALA A 327 23.26 -2.73 -21.67
N TRP A 328 24.31 -2.37 -20.94
CA TRP A 328 25.67 -2.24 -21.47
C TRP A 328 26.30 -3.60 -21.74
N TYR A 329 26.26 -4.55 -20.81
CA TYR A 329 26.94 -5.86 -20.90
C TYR A 329 26.36 -6.74 -22.00
N SER A 330 25.06 -6.68 -22.25
CA SER A 330 24.41 -7.48 -23.30
C SER A 330 24.91 -7.16 -24.70
N GLY A 331 25.46 -5.97 -24.94
CA GLY A 331 25.84 -5.50 -26.25
C GLY A 331 24.68 -5.30 -27.24
N ASN A 332 23.43 -5.42 -26.74
CA ASN A 332 22.24 -5.21 -27.57
C ASN A 332 22.07 -3.69 -27.82
N PRO A 333 22.13 -3.24 -29.10
CA PRO A 333 22.08 -1.82 -29.42
C PRO A 333 20.75 -1.16 -29.03
N PHE A 334 19.64 -1.90 -29.01
CA PHE A 334 18.32 -1.38 -28.64
C PHE A 334 18.21 -1.17 -27.13
N GLU A 335 18.72 -2.10 -26.31
CA GLU A 335 18.76 -1.96 -24.85
C GLU A 335 19.69 -0.81 -24.43
N MET A 336 20.88 -0.73 -25.06
CA MET A 336 21.81 0.37 -24.83
C MET A 336 21.16 1.71 -25.20
N PHE A 337 20.48 1.78 -26.36
CA PHE A 337 19.79 2.98 -26.79
C PHE A 337 18.64 3.36 -25.82
N ALA A 338 17.84 2.40 -25.38
CA ALA A 338 16.76 2.65 -24.40
C ALA A 338 17.31 3.26 -23.12
N MET A 339 18.41 2.72 -22.58
CA MET A 339 19.06 3.26 -21.38
C MET A 339 19.64 4.66 -21.63
N TRP A 340 20.32 4.86 -22.76
CA TRP A 340 20.85 6.16 -23.14
C TRP A 340 19.75 7.21 -23.33
N ASN A 341 18.65 6.83 -23.96
CA ASN A 341 17.47 7.69 -24.14
C ASN A 341 16.83 8.11 -22.80
N ARG A 342 16.83 7.25 -21.78
CA ARG A 342 16.38 7.64 -20.43
C ARG A 342 17.26 8.74 -19.83
N MET A 343 18.60 8.64 -20.03
CA MET A 343 19.59 9.56 -19.45
C MET A 343 19.68 10.89 -20.19
N THR A 344 19.52 10.91 -21.51
CA THR A 344 19.82 12.08 -22.37
C THR A 344 18.68 12.48 -23.30
N GLY A 345 17.63 11.67 -23.40
CA GLY A 345 16.48 11.90 -24.27
C GLY A 345 15.51 12.95 -23.72
N PRO A 346 14.35 13.11 -24.38
CA PRO A 346 13.38 14.15 -24.02
C PRO A 346 12.84 14.08 -22.61
N TYR A 347 12.84 12.90 -21.99
CA TYR A 347 12.37 12.64 -20.63
C TYR A 347 13.54 12.55 -19.61
N ALA A 348 14.75 12.93 -19.97
CA ALA A 348 15.92 12.89 -19.09
C ALA A 348 15.68 13.61 -17.74
N PRO A 349 15.03 14.77 -17.65
CA PRO A 349 14.75 15.41 -16.37
C PRO A 349 13.92 14.52 -15.43
N THR A 350 12.95 13.78 -15.95
CA THR A 350 12.13 12.82 -15.19
C THR A 350 12.97 11.65 -14.69
N TYR A 351 13.86 11.13 -15.50
CA TYR A 351 14.77 10.05 -15.13
C TYR A 351 15.74 10.49 -14.03
N TRP A 352 16.36 11.66 -14.14
CA TRP A 352 17.29 12.15 -13.12
C TRP A 352 16.60 12.52 -11.81
N LEU A 353 15.36 13.03 -11.88
CA LEU A 353 14.54 13.24 -10.68
C LEU A 353 14.21 11.91 -10.00
N LEU A 354 13.87 10.87 -10.76
CA LEU A 354 13.71 9.51 -10.25
C LEU A 354 14.95 9.01 -9.52
N ILE A 355 16.13 9.15 -10.14
CA ILE A 355 17.40 8.74 -9.52
C ILE A 355 17.65 9.52 -8.22
N PHE A 356 17.38 10.81 -8.20
CA PHE A 356 17.49 11.60 -6.98
C PHE A 356 16.56 11.07 -5.87
N CYS A 357 15.26 10.90 -6.16
CA CYS A 357 14.26 10.50 -5.18
C CYS A 357 14.47 9.08 -4.64
N ASN A 358 14.86 8.11 -5.48
CA ASN A 358 14.92 6.71 -5.08
C ASN A 358 16.33 6.22 -4.72
N LEU A 359 17.38 6.88 -5.20
CA LEU A 359 18.75 6.44 -4.95
C LEU A 359 19.51 7.40 -4.03
N VAL A 360 19.44 8.71 -4.28
CA VAL A 360 20.29 9.69 -3.57
C VAL A 360 19.66 10.10 -2.24
N PHE A 361 18.44 10.64 -2.28
CA PHE A 361 17.78 11.22 -1.12
C PHE A 361 17.51 10.22 0.01
N PRO A 362 17.09 8.97 -0.25
CA PRO A 362 16.86 7.96 0.79
C PRO A 362 18.12 7.53 1.56
N GLN A 363 19.32 7.78 1.03
CA GLN A 363 20.56 7.52 1.76
C GLN A 363 20.67 8.31 3.07
N LEU A 364 19.94 9.40 3.19
CA LEU A 364 19.84 10.15 4.44
C LEU A 364 19.25 9.29 5.59
N LEU A 365 18.51 8.24 5.29
CA LEU A 365 17.97 7.31 6.30
C LEU A 365 19.05 6.51 7.04
N TRP A 366 20.29 6.45 6.56
CA TRP A 366 21.39 5.85 7.31
C TRP A 366 21.65 6.58 8.63
N TRP A 367 21.40 7.89 8.69
CA TRP A 367 21.61 8.67 9.91
C TRP A 367 20.41 8.55 10.87
N LYS A 368 20.65 8.01 12.06
CA LYS A 368 19.62 7.84 13.10
C LYS A 368 18.89 9.17 13.41
N LYS A 369 19.61 10.30 13.43
CA LYS A 369 19.02 11.63 13.68
C LYS A 369 17.92 11.98 12.68
N ILE A 370 18.03 11.56 11.43
CA ILE A 370 17.04 11.78 10.38
C ILE A 370 15.88 10.79 10.53
N ARG A 371 16.17 9.50 10.72
CA ARG A 371 15.12 8.46 10.92
C ARG A 371 14.24 8.71 12.14
N THR A 372 14.77 9.37 13.17
CA THR A 372 14.01 9.70 14.39
C THR A 372 13.44 11.12 14.39
N ASN A 373 13.56 11.87 13.31
CA ASN A 373 12.92 13.16 13.14
C ASN A 373 11.64 13.00 12.31
N ILE A 374 10.51 13.34 12.92
CA ILE A 374 9.17 13.13 12.33
C ILE A 374 9.00 13.91 11.02
N VAL A 375 9.49 15.15 10.96
CA VAL A 375 9.34 16.01 9.78
C VAL A 375 10.17 15.46 8.62
N TRP A 376 11.45 15.14 8.86
CA TRP A 376 12.30 14.54 7.83
C TRP A 376 11.75 13.21 7.35
N LEU A 377 11.27 12.37 8.27
CA LEU A 377 10.71 11.06 7.91
C LEU A 377 9.45 11.21 7.05
N PHE A 378 8.58 12.17 7.36
CA PHE A 378 7.39 12.47 6.57
C PHE A 378 7.75 12.97 5.17
N VAL A 379 8.67 13.94 5.06
CA VAL A 379 9.13 14.48 3.77
C VAL A 379 9.76 13.38 2.91
N MET A 380 10.62 12.54 3.50
CA MET A 380 11.25 11.42 2.78
C MET A 380 10.23 10.37 2.33
N SER A 381 9.18 10.14 3.12
CA SER A 381 8.12 9.22 2.72
C SER A 381 7.31 9.76 1.52
N LEU A 382 7.07 11.06 1.46
CA LEU A 382 6.46 11.69 0.28
C LEU A 382 7.37 11.65 -0.95
N ASP A 383 8.66 11.89 -0.75
CA ASP A 383 9.67 11.82 -1.81
C ASP A 383 9.75 10.41 -2.41
N VAL A 384 9.77 9.37 -1.56
CA VAL A 384 9.74 7.97 -2.00
C VAL A 384 8.49 7.65 -2.83
N LEU A 385 7.32 8.12 -2.40
CA LEU A 385 6.08 7.92 -3.16
C LEU A 385 6.14 8.58 -4.53
N LEU A 386 6.71 9.79 -4.61
CA LEU A 386 6.95 10.48 -5.87
C LEU A 386 7.96 9.70 -6.73
N GLY A 387 9.10 9.31 -6.17
CA GLY A 387 10.14 8.56 -6.87
C GLY A 387 9.63 7.23 -7.44
N MET A 388 8.81 6.51 -6.69
CA MET A 388 8.21 5.26 -7.14
C MET A 388 7.14 5.47 -8.22
N TRP A 389 6.44 6.61 -8.22
CA TRP A 389 5.56 6.98 -9.33
C TRP A 389 6.36 7.32 -10.59
N LEU A 390 7.43 8.10 -10.44
CA LEU A 390 8.34 8.45 -11.54
C LEU A 390 8.98 7.21 -12.15
N GLU A 391 9.33 6.22 -11.34
CA GLU A 391 9.86 4.93 -11.80
C GLU A 391 8.87 4.23 -12.76
N ARG A 392 7.60 4.10 -12.35
CA ARG A 392 6.57 3.50 -13.20
C ARG A 392 6.36 4.31 -14.48
N TYR A 393 6.43 5.63 -14.37
CA TYR A 393 6.38 6.50 -15.54
C TYR A 393 7.55 6.27 -16.50
N VAL A 394 8.78 6.18 -15.98
CA VAL A 394 9.98 5.92 -16.81
C VAL A 394 9.90 4.55 -17.48
N ILE A 395 9.53 3.51 -16.73
CA ILE A 395 9.40 2.17 -17.30
C ILE A 395 8.34 2.13 -18.40
N ILE A 396 7.19 2.78 -18.21
CA ILE A 396 6.06 2.68 -19.13
C ILE A 396 6.18 3.71 -20.26
N VAL A 397 6.13 4.99 -19.90
CA VAL A 397 6.00 6.07 -20.89
C VAL A 397 7.29 6.28 -21.66
N VAL A 398 8.44 6.32 -20.98
CA VAL A 398 9.71 6.61 -21.66
C VAL A 398 10.12 5.45 -22.54
N SER A 399 9.95 4.20 -22.11
CA SER A 399 10.28 3.04 -22.95
C SER A 399 9.36 2.92 -24.18
N LEU A 400 8.04 3.11 -24.01
CA LEU A 400 7.09 3.08 -25.13
C LEU A 400 7.27 4.25 -26.10
N SER A 401 7.77 5.39 -25.65
CA SER A 401 7.91 6.58 -26.48
C SER A 401 8.91 6.40 -27.63
N ARG A 402 9.84 5.49 -27.47
CA ARG A 402 10.92 5.20 -28.43
C ARG A 402 11.27 3.72 -28.41
N ASP A 403 10.51 2.95 -29.16
CA ASP A 403 10.69 1.52 -29.37
C ASP A 403 11.64 1.22 -30.54
N TYR A 404 11.54 0.02 -31.14
CA TYR A 404 12.38 -0.43 -32.26
C TYR A 404 12.23 0.36 -33.56
N VAL A 405 11.06 1.02 -33.75
CA VAL A 405 10.70 1.63 -35.03
C VAL A 405 10.76 3.17 -34.92
N PRO A 406 11.87 3.81 -35.38
CA PRO A 406 12.03 5.26 -35.27
C PRO A 406 10.90 6.09 -35.90
N SER A 407 10.30 5.59 -36.99
CA SER A 407 9.14 6.28 -37.62
C SER A 407 7.86 6.29 -36.76
N ALA A 408 7.78 5.38 -35.77
CA ALA A 408 6.65 5.32 -34.85
C ALA A 408 6.90 6.10 -33.53
N TRP A 409 8.12 6.64 -33.33
CA TRP A 409 8.46 7.36 -32.10
C TRP A 409 7.53 8.55 -31.85
N GLY A 410 7.12 8.74 -30.61
CA GLY A 410 6.18 9.79 -30.26
C GLY A 410 6.36 10.27 -28.83
N TYR A 411 5.71 11.39 -28.54
CA TYR A 411 5.69 11.97 -27.20
C TYR A 411 4.33 11.77 -26.57
N TYR A 412 4.33 11.50 -25.27
CA TYR A 412 3.14 11.49 -24.44
C TYR A 412 3.07 12.79 -23.61
N TRP A 413 1.93 13.45 -23.67
CA TRP A 413 1.64 14.59 -22.83
C TRP A 413 0.31 14.32 -22.11
N PRO A 414 0.29 14.32 -20.77
CA PRO A 414 -0.94 14.12 -20.03
C PRO A 414 -1.92 15.27 -20.30
N THR A 415 -3.18 14.95 -20.43
CA THR A 415 -4.27 15.94 -20.49
C THR A 415 -4.74 16.28 -19.09
N ILE A 416 -5.62 17.28 -19.00
CA ILE A 416 -6.28 17.59 -17.72
C ILE A 416 -7.07 16.39 -17.16
N TRP A 417 -7.55 15.50 -18.04
CA TRP A 417 -8.30 14.31 -17.65
C TRP A 417 -7.43 13.20 -17.10
N ASP A 418 -6.20 13.07 -17.57
CA ASP A 418 -5.19 12.19 -16.94
C ASP A 418 -4.92 12.65 -15.51
N VAL A 419 -4.68 13.95 -15.33
CA VAL A 419 -4.44 14.57 -14.02
C VAL A 419 -5.66 14.42 -13.11
N ALA A 420 -6.87 14.74 -13.62
CA ALA A 420 -8.11 14.63 -12.87
C ALA A 420 -8.40 13.21 -12.40
N THR A 421 -8.12 12.21 -13.26
CA THR A 421 -8.27 10.80 -12.91
C THR A 421 -7.29 10.40 -11.81
N TYR A 422 -6.02 10.79 -11.93
CA TYR A 422 -4.99 10.47 -10.93
C TYR A 422 -5.29 11.11 -9.57
N VAL A 423 -5.44 12.44 -9.55
CA VAL A 423 -5.74 13.19 -8.32
C VAL A 423 -7.08 12.74 -7.71
N GLY A 424 -8.03 12.41 -8.56
CA GLY A 424 -9.32 11.88 -8.14
C GLY A 424 -9.22 10.51 -7.47
N THR A 425 -8.30 9.62 -7.89
CA THR A 425 -8.08 8.35 -7.17
C THR A 425 -7.40 8.55 -5.82
N ILE A 426 -6.56 9.59 -5.66
CA ILE A 426 -6.06 10.00 -4.35
C ILE A 426 -7.24 10.42 -3.45
N GLY A 427 -8.20 11.17 -4.01
CA GLY A 427 -9.44 11.51 -3.33
C GLY A 427 -10.24 10.28 -2.91
N LEU A 428 -10.42 9.30 -3.79
CA LEU A 428 -11.10 8.03 -3.47
C LEU A 428 -10.41 7.28 -2.34
N PHE A 429 -9.09 7.18 -2.39
CA PHE A 429 -8.30 6.51 -1.35
C PHE A 429 -8.51 7.16 0.02
N PHE A 430 -8.32 8.47 0.13
CA PHE A 430 -8.50 9.18 1.40
C PHE A 430 -9.96 9.24 1.85
N PHE A 431 -10.92 9.31 0.95
CA PHE A 431 -12.34 9.21 1.29
C PHE A 431 -12.66 7.89 2.00
N LEU A 432 -12.23 6.75 1.42
CA LEU A 432 -12.40 5.43 2.02
C LEU A 432 -11.64 5.31 3.35
N PHE A 433 -10.43 5.85 3.41
CA PHE A 433 -9.60 5.81 4.61
C PHE A 433 -10.21 6.60 5.77
N PHE A 434 -10.73 7.80 5.53
CA PHE A 434 -11.40 8.59 6.56
C PHE A 434 -12.73 7.97 6.99
N LEU A 435 -13.49 7.34 6.09
CA LEU A 435 -14.66 6.55 6.47
C LEU A 435 -14.28 5.37 7.37
N PHE A 436 -13.22 4.67 7.03
CA PHE A 436 -12.70 3.57 7.85
C PHE A 436 -12.36 4.03 9.27
N ILE A 437 -11.54 5.07 9.43
CA ILE A 437 -11.14 5.60 10.74
C ILE A 437 -12.36 5.98 11.59
N ARG A 438 -13.42 6.48 10.96
CA ARG A 438 -14.63 6.93 11.64
C ARG A 438 -15.56 5.80 12.03
N SER A 439 -15.51 4.68 11.31
CA SER A 439 -16.46 3.56 11.48
C SER A 439 -15.84 2.31 12.11
N MET A 440 -14.52 2.15 12.05
CA MET A 440 -13.81 0.95 12.51
C MET A 440 -12.55 1.32 13.30
N PRO A 441 -12.08 0.46 14.20
CA PRO A 441 -10.86 0.74 14.98
C PRO A 441 -9.63 0.68 14.05
N MET A 442 -8.92 1.79 13.98
CA MET A 442 -7.72 1.92 13.13
C MET A 442 -6.47 1.26 13.74
N ILE A 443 -6.51 0.94 15.03
CA ILE A 443 -5.48 0.17 15.75
C ILE A 443 -6.18 -1.04 16.36
N SER A 444 -5.55 -2.20 16.32
CA SER A 444 -6.10 -3.42 16.92
C SER A 444 -6.11 -3.33 18.44
N ILE A 445 -7.29 -3.35 19.03
CA ILE A 445 -7.46 -3.22 20.49
C ILE A 445 -6.85 -4.43 21.18
N PHE A 446 -7.20 -5.64 20.73
CA PHE A 446 -6.75 -6.85 21.41
C PHE A 446 -5.25 -7.13 21.20
N GLU A 447 -4.70 -6.88 20.01
CA GLU A 447 -3.27 -7.10 19.75
C GLU A 447 -2.37 -6.10 20.52
N VAL A 448 -2.78 -4.82 20.64
CA VAL A 448 -2.06 -3.85 21.47
C VAL A 448 -2.11 -4.23 22.94
N ARG A 449 -3.22 -4.80 23.40
CA ARG A 449 -3.32 -5.32 24.79
C ARG A 449 -2.31 -6.42 25.10
N THR A 450 -1.90 -7.23 24.11
CA THR A 450 -0.85 -8.25 24.31
C THR A 450 0.55 -7.65 24.53
N LEU A 451 0.75 -6.36 24.27
CA LEU A 451 2.01 -5.66 24.51
C LEU A 451 2.15 -5.15 25.96
N LEU A 452 1.08 -5.25 26.75
CA LEU A 452 1.05 -4.78 28.13
C LEU A 452 1.72 -5.78 29.07
N PRO A 453 2.44 -5.34 30.11
CA PRO A 453 3.03 -6.23 31.11
C PRO A 453 1.99 -7.14 31.79
N GLN A 454 0.75 -6.68 31.89
CA GLN A 454 -0.36 -7.45 32.46
C GLN A 454 -0.75 -8.67 31.59
N ALA A 455 -0.31 -8.74 30.34
CA ALA A 455 -0.55 -9.88 29.46
C ALA A 455 0.52 -10.97 29.57
N GLU A 456 1.65 -10.68 30.24
CA GLU A 456 2.68 -11.69 30.50
C GLU A 456 2.15 -12.72 31.52
N VAL A 457 2.01 -13.97 31.07
CA VAL A 457 1.73 -15.08 31.95
C VAL A 457 3.02 -15.34 32.74
N THR A 458 3.07 -14.95 34.01
CA THR A 458 4.08 -15.44 34.94
C THR A 458 3.82 -16.94 35.13
N GLU A 459 4.65 -17.79 34.53
CA GLU A 459 4.71 -19.19 34.93
C GLU A 459 4.95 -19.18 36.44
N GLY A 460 3.97 -19.66 37.19
CA GLY A 460 4.08 -19.78 38.61
C GLY A 460 5.31 -20.65 38.90
N VAL A 461 6.32 -20.08 39.56
CA VAL A 461 7.36 -20.84 40.17
C VAL A 461 6.68 -21.68 41.23
N GLU A 462 6.32 -22.92 40.91
CA GLU A 462 6.01 -23.92 41.91
C GLU A 462 7.21 -24.02 42.83
N LYS A 463 7.02 -23.54 44.08
CA LYS A 463 7.93 -23.73 45.17
C LYS A 463 7.72 -25.12 45.75
#